data_dcbb4362cd4cab8ce733ffb953b32a98
#
_entry.id   dcbb4362cd4cab8ce733ffb953b32a98
#
_cell.length_a   1.000
_cell.length_b   1.000
_cell.length_c   1.000
_cell.angle_alpha   90.00
_cell.angle_beta   90.00
_cell.angle_gamma   90.00
#
_symmetry.space_group_name_H-M   'P 1'
#
loop_
_entity.id
_entity.type
_entity.pdbx_description
1 polymer ?
#
loop_
_entity_poly.entity_id
_entity_poly.type
_entity_poly.pdbx_seq_one_letter_code
_entity_poly.pdbx_strand_id
1 'polypeptide(L)'
;MNREGLAQLFYREVEKITANAVLPSLEKVNGFYRLLNLLFVELTRKERLHFTTLFARITYASHQFKLEKSLQYYLHHFRRQATMDDKSQLDIEQLYQLGLRVLLETIESSLQQDVPSSLSALYPEQWPYPFSPVKIKAFKPKARILLLADDPDYAQLIGRDENYPEESIKIQYNIPERNENFNPSIHAIKLIFGFPLVVNLIDSEIDEEGVYRPRAIVIEPDYLMDVSAIAACFQDNTSNPWGFLLKK
;
A
#
# COMPACT_ATOMS: atom_id res chain seq x y z
N MET A 1 -22.23 13.06 0.57
CA MET A 1 -21.53 14.28 0.11
C MET A 1 -21.12 14.03 -1.34
N ASN A 2 -21.30 14.99 -2.24
CA ASN A 2 -20.83 14.89 -3.62
C ASN A 2 -19.29 15.11 -3.66
N ARG A 3 -18.65 14.83 -4.82
CA ARG A 3 -17.20 14.97 -4.99
C ARG A 3 -16.71 16.39 -4.73
N GLU A 4 -17.42 17.38 -5.23
CA GLU A 4 -17.11 18.79 -5.07
C GLU A 4 -17.13 19.21 -3.60
N GLY A 5 -18.18 18.93 -2.85
CA GLY A 5 -18.25 19.26 -1.43
C GLY A 5 -17.21 18.54 -0.59
N LEU A 6 -16.79 17.33 -1.01
CA LEU A 6 -15.70 16.60 -0.36
C LEU A 6 -14.34 17.28 -0.64
N ALA A 7 -14.07 17.67 -1.88
CA ALA A 7 -12.85 18.37 -2.24
C ALA A 7 -12.73 19.71 -1.51
N GLN A 8 -13.80 20.52 -1.51
CA GLN A 8 -13.83 21.81 -0.81
C GLN A 8 -13.56 21.66 0.69
N LEU A 9 -14.07 20.59 1.32
CA LEU A 9 -13.80 20.30 2.73
C LEU A 9 -12.31 20.02 2.95
N PHE A 10 -11.70 19.16 2.14
CA PHE A 10 -10.28 18.84 2.27
C PHE A 10 -9.38 20.03 1.96
N TYR A 11 -9.65 20.79 0.91
CA TYR A 11 -8.90 22.01 0.61
C TYR A 11 -8.94 23.00 1.76
N ARG A 12 -10.11 23.22 2.37
CA ARG A 12 -10.25 24.10 3.54
C ARG A 12 -9.43 23.61 4.73
N GLU A 13 -9.37 22.31 4.98
CA GLU A 13 -8.54 21.77 6.07
C GLU A 13 -7.04 21.93 5.76
N VAL A 14 -6.62 21.76 4.50
CA VAL A 14 -5.24 22.07 4.07
C VAL A 14 -4.93 23.56 4.30
N GLU A 15 -5.82 24.46 3.91
CA GLU A 15 -5.67 25.93 4.16
C GLU A 15 -5.49 26.24 5.65
N LYS A 16 -6.29 25.64 6.53
CA LYS A 16 -6.14 25.84 7.99
C LYS A 16 -4.76 25.42 8.51
N ILE A 17 -4.23 24.31 8.01
CA ILE A 17 -2.90 23.83 8.43
C ILE A 17 -1.82 24.74 7.88
N THR A 18 -1.88 25.13 6.61
CA THR A 18 -0.85 25.94 5.95
C THR A 18 -0.83 27.38 6.49
N ALA A 19 -2.00 27.99 6.71
CA ALA A 19 -2.14 29.37 7.19
C ALA A 19 -1.75 29.55 8.67
N ASN A 20 -1.67 28.45 9.44
CA ASN A 20 -1.30 28.54 10.84
C ASN A 20 0.22 28.80 11.01
N ALA A 21 0.59 30.07 11.19
CA ALA A 21 1.99 30.48 11.35
C ALA A 21 2.62 30.01 12.67
N VAL A 22 1.82 29.72 13.69
CA VAL A 22 2.31 29.27 15.00
C VAL A 22 2.64 27.78 15.02
N LEU A 23 2.06 27.01 14.10
CA LEU A 23 2.22 25.57 14.08
C LEU A 23 3.60 25.18 13.50
N PRO A 24 4.45 24.43 14.23
CA PRO A 24 5.72 23.93 13.71
C PRO A 24 5.54 23.07 12.45
N SER A 25 6.54 23.06 11.56
CA SER A 25 6.50 22.26 10.31
C SER A 25 6.22 20.79 10.57
N LEU A 26 6.78 20.19 11.62
CA LEU A 26 6.50 18.80 12.00
C LEU A 26 5.02 18.56 12.35
N GLU A 27 4.40 19.48 13.05
CA GLU A 27 2.96 19.37 13.39
C GLU A 27 2.09 19.55 12.14
N LYS A 28 2.51 20.38 11.18
CA LYS A 28 1.85 20.48 9.87
C LYS A 28 1.95 19.17 9.09
N VAL A 29 3.12 18.52 9.09
CA VAL A 29 3.33 17.18 8.48
C VAL A 29 2.37 16.15 9.11
N ASN A 30 2.28 16.13 10.45
CA ASN A 30 1.34 15.25 11.14
C ASN A 30 -0.12 15.56 10.77
N GLY A 31 -0.47 16.84 10.60
CA GLY A 31 -1.77 17.28 10.12
C GLY A 31 -2.07 16.76 8.71
N PHE A 32 -1.13 16.89 7.79
CA PHE A 32 -1.27 16.36 6.42
C PHE A 32 -1.41 14.84 6.40
N TYR A 33 -0.64 14.13 7.23
CA TYR A 33 -0.78 12.68 7.35
C TYR A 33 -2.17 12.25 7.82
N ARG A 34 -2.73 12.95 8.83
CA ARG A 34 -4.11 12.70 9.31
C ARG A 34 -5.13 12.97 8.21
N LEU A 35 -4.99 14.09 7.48
CA LEU A 35 -5.87 14.42 6.35
C LEU A 35 -5.77 13.38 5.24
N LEU A 36 -4.57 12.92 4.91
CA LEU A 36 -4.34 11.88 3.93
C LEU A 36 -5.07 10.59 4.31
N ASN A 37 -4.96 10.17 5.56
CA ASN A 37 -5.67 8.99 6.05
C ASN A 37 -7.19 9.15 5.92
N LEU A 38 -7.74 10.30 6.34
CA LEU A 38 -9.17 10.60 6.22
C LEU A 38 -9.62 10.61 4.75
N LEU A 39 -8.84 11.22 3.85
CA LEU A 39 -9.12 11.23 2.42
C LEU A 39 -9.25 9.81 1.87
N PHE A 40 -8.29 8.95 2.14
CA PHE A 40 -8.34 7.57 1.65
C PHE A 40 -9.43 6.72 2.32
N VAL A 41 -9.79 7.02 3.56
CA VAL A 41 -10.98 6.42 4.19
C VAL A 41 -12.25 6.81 3.43
N GLU A 42 -12.41 8.09 3.08
CA GLU A 42 -13.60 8.56 2.33
C GLU A 42 -13.60 8.04 0.88
N LEU A 43 -12.46 8.01 0.19
CA LEU A 43 -12.34 7.47 -1.17
C LEU A 43 -12.70 5.97 -1.25
N THR A 44 -12.41 5.21 -0.20
CA THR A 44 -12.69 3.75 -0.13
C THR A 44 -13.93 3.40 0.68
N ARG A 45 -14.71 4.38 1.14
CA ARG A 45 -15.84 4.17 2.05
C ARG A 45 -16.96 3.29 1.50
N LYS A 46 -17.18 3.33 0.19
CA LYS A 46 -18.26 2.57 -0.48
C LYS A 46 -17.83 1.16 -0.87
N GLU A 47 -16.57 0.84 -0.69
CA GLU A 47 -16.03 -0.45 -1.07
C GLU A 47 -16.42 -1.52 -0.04
N ARG A 48 -16.69 -2.73 -0.53
CA ARG A 48 -17.01 -3.88 0.33
C ARG A 48 -15.77 -4.54 0.92
N LEU A 49 -14.58 -4.06 0.56
CA LEU A 49 -13.31 -4.58 1.01
C LEU A 49 -12.96 -4.08 2.42
N HIS A 50 -12.40 -4.95 3.22
CA HIS A 50 -11.89 -4.59 4.53
C HIS A 50 -10.41 -4.20 4.45
N PHE A 51 -10.12 -2.92 4.55
CA PHE A 51 -8.77 -2.40 4.53
C PHE A 51 -8.20 -2.33 5.94
N THR A 52 -7.10 -3.03 6.18
CA THR A 52 -6.43 -3.07 7.49
C THR A 52 -5.40 -1.95 7.66
N THR A 53 -4.86 -1.40 6.56
CA THR A 53 -3.79 -0.39 6.60
C THR A 53 -4.06 0.76 5.64
N LEU A 54 -3.47 1.93 5.92
CA LEU A 54 -3.47 3.05 4.97
C LEU A 54 -2.75 2.66 3.67
N PHE A 55 -1.71 1.81 3.75
CA PHE A 55 -1.03 1.29 2.57
C PHE A 55 -2.02 0.62 1.59
N ALA A 56 -2.83 -0.32 2.07
CA ALA A 56 -3.80 -1.04 1.24
C ALA A 56 -4.85 -0.09 0.64
N ARG A 57 -5.30 0.93 1.40
CA ARG A 57 -6.23 1.95 0.91
C ARG A 57 -5.60 2.79 -0.21
N ILE A 58 -4.37 3.25 -0.02
CA ILE A 58 -3.64 4.02 -1.04
C ILE A 58 -3.50 3.19 -2.32
N THR A 59 -3.01 1.95 -2.21
CA THR A 59 -2.81 1.08 -3.37
C THR A 59 -4.11 0.83 -4.13
N TYR A 60 -5.20 0.49 -3.43
CA TYR A 60 -6.51 0.27 -4.03
C TYR A 60 -7.06 1.53 -4.72
N ALA A 61 -7.09 2.65 -4.00
CA ALA A 61 -7.63 3.90 -4.53
C ALA A 61 -6.77 4.43 -5.70
N SER A 62 -5.46 4.27 -5.65
CA SER A 62 -4.57 4.63 -6.75
C SER A 62 -4.93 3.89 -8.05
N HIS A 63 -5.22 2.60 -7.97
CA HIS A 63 -5.71 1.82 -9.11
C HIS A 63 -7.10 2.27 -9.55
N GLN A 64 -8.04 2.42 -8.60
CA GLN A 64 -9.44 2.80 -8.89
C GLN A 64 -9.55 4.18 -9.54
N PHE A 65 -8.78 5.15 -9.09
CA PHE A 65 -8.77 6.53 -9.62
C PHE A 65 -7.71 6.75 -10.70
N LYS A 66 -6.94 5.72 -11.07
CA LYS A 66 -5.87 5.77 -12.08
C LYS A 66 -4.85 6.87 -11.80
N LEU A 67 -4.44 6.99 -10.53
CA LEU A 67 -3.42 7.97 -10.15
C LEU A 67 -2.10 7.68 -10.87
N GLU A 68 -1.35 8.73 -11.20
CA GLU A 68 -0.04 8.58 -11.84
C GLU A 68 0.94 7.78 -10.97
N LYS A 69 1.84 7.02 -11.60
CA LYS A 69 2.82 6.18 -10.88
C LYS A 69 3.76 7.00 -10.01
N SER A 70 4.11 8.19 -10.44
CA SER A 70 4.88 9.15 -9.64
C SER A 70 4.14 9.54 -8.36
N LEU A 71 2.87 9.91 -8.47
CA LEU A 71 2.04 10.27 -7.32
C LEU A 71 1.88 9.08 -6.36
N GLN A 72 1.66 7.86 -6.87
CA GLN A 72 1.60 6.66 -6.04
C GLN A 72 2.91 6.44 -5.25
N TYR A 73 4.06 6.61 -5.90
CA TYR A 73 5.36 6.53 -5.24
C TYR A 73 5.48 7.56 -4.10
N TYR A 74 5.14 8.82 -4.36
CA TYR A 74 5.24 9.88 -3.37
C TYR A 74 4.23 9.75 -2.23
N LEU A 75 3.03 9.23 -2.49
CA LEU A 75 2.05 8.86 -1.46
C LEU A 75 2.63 7.87 -0.46
N HIS A 76 3.24 6.79 -0.96
CA HIS A 76 3.87 5.80 -0.09
C HIS A 76 5.14 6.32 0.58
N HIS A 77 5.90 7.17 -0.10
CA HIS A 77 7.09 7.81 0.46
C HIS A 77 6.71 8.72 1.63
N PHE A 78 5.74 9.63 1.43
CA PHE A 78 5.24 10.50 2.48
C PHE A 78 4.68 9.72 3.66
N ARG A 79 3.82 8.71 3.39
CA ARG A 79 3.25 7.86 4.44
C ARG A 79 4.33 7.26 5.34
N ARG A 80 5.38 6.68 4.76
CA ARG A 80 6.46 6.05 5.52
C ARG A 80 7.21 7.05 6.38
N GLN A 81 7.67 8.15 5.77
CA GLN A 81 8.44 9.16 6.51
C GLN A 81 7.63 9.85 7.60
N ALA A 82 6.35 10.14 7.35
CA ALA A 82 5.48 10.76 8.34
C ALA A 82 5.23 9.87 9.58
N THR A 83 5.34 8.54 9.44
CA THR A 83 5.13 7.58 10.54
C THR A 83 6.41 7.03 11.16
N MET A 84 7.60 7.44 10.70
CA MET A 84 8.85 7.04 11.33
C MET A 84 8.92 7.54 12.77
N ASP A 85 9.35 6.68 13.71
CA ASP A 85 9.54 7.03 15.11
C ASP A 85 10.69 8.02 15.29
N ASP A 86 11.84 7.74 14.63
CA ASP A 86 12.98 8.66 14.61
C ASP A 86 12.98 9.51 13.34
N LYS A 87 12.72 10.79 13.51
CA LYS A 87 12.72 11.79 12.44
C LYS A 87 13.98 12.67 12.41
N SER A 88 14.99 12.34 13.22
CA SER A 88 16.22 13.17 13.35
C SER A 88 17.01 13.31 12.05
N GLN A 89 16.87 12.33 11.14
CA GLN A 89 17.55 12.30 9.84
C GLN A 89 16.70 12.89 8.71
N LEU A 90 15.45 13.33 8.99
CA LEU A 90 14.55 13.84 7.97
C LEU A 90 14.68 15.36 7.84
N ASP A 91 14.68 15.84 6.60
CA ASP A 91 14.43 17.24 6.31
C ASP A 91 12.92 17.51 6.43
N ILE A 92 12.53 18.10 7.54
CA ILE A 92 11.12 18.36 7.86
C ILE A 92 10.49 19.35 6.87
N GLU A 93 11.24 20.28 6.33
CA GLU A 93 10.72 21.22 5.34
C GLU A 93 10.45 20.52 3.99
N GLN A 94 11.38 19.68 3.53
CA GLN A 94 11.12 18.83 2.36
C GLN A 94 9.93 17.90 2.57
N LEU A 95 9.80 17.32 3.76
CA LEU A 95 8.67 16.45 4.10
C LEU A 95 7.34 17.21 4.14
N TYR A 96 7.35 18.46 4.62
CA TYR A 96 6.20 19.35 4.57
C TYR A 96 5.79 19.64 3.12
N GLN A 97 6.74 20.00 2.26
CA GLN A 97 6.49 20.25 0.84
C GLN A 97 5.95 19.00 0.12
N LEU A 98 6.51 17.84 0.44
CA LEU A 98 6.02 16.56 -0.07
C LEU A 98 4.57 16.31 0.36
N GLY A 99 4.27 16.47 1.64
CA GLY A 99 2.93 16.23 2.20
C GLY A 99 1.87 17.16 1.60
N LEU A 100 2.20 18.43 1.44
CA LEU A 100 1.33 19.42 0.81
C LEU A 100 1.00 19.01 -0.62
N ARG A 101 2.02 18.74 -1.44
CA ARG A 101 1.85 18.39 -2.85
C ARG A 101 1.08 17.08 -3.02
N VAL A 102 1.44 16.05 -2.27
CA VAL A 102 0.77 14.74 -2.30
C VAL A 102 -0.73 14.88 -2.00
N LEU A 103 -1.09 15.68 -0.99
CA LEU A 103 -2.50 15.93 -0.67
C LEU A 103 -3.23 16.65 -1.79
N LEU A 104 -2.69 17.77 -2.27
CA LEU A 104 -3.34 18.59 -3.29
C LEU A 104 -3.53 17.80 -4.59
N GLU A 105 -2.48 17.13 -5.11
CA GLU A 105 -2.59 16.29 -6.31
C GLU A 105 -3.52 15.09 -6.14
N THR A 106 -3.58 14.50 -4.94
CA THR A 106 -4.50 13.38 -4.68
C THR A 106 -5.95 13.87 -4.68
N ILE A 107 -6.26 15.01 -4.05
CA ILE A 107 -7.59 15.59 -4.05
C ILE A 107 -8.02 15.92 -5.48
N GLU A 108 -7.19 16.65 -6.22
CA GLU A 108 -7.43 17.04 -7.61
C GLU A 108 -7.70 15.83 -8.50
N SER A 109 -6.78 14.85 -8.51
CA SER A 109 -6.84 13.68 -9.38
C SER A 109 -8.00 12.74 -9.04
N SER A 110 -8.28 12.51 -7.72
CA SER A 110 -9.32 11.55 -7.30
C SER A 110 -10.73 12.14 -7.31
N LEU A 111 -10.88 13.43 -7.00
CA LEU A 111 -12.18 14.11 -6.92
C LEU A 111 -12.50 14.95 -8.16
N GLN A 112 -11.52 15.14 -9.06
CA GLN A 112 -11.67 15.93 -10.30
C GLN A 112 -12.11 17.38 -10.02
N GLN A 113 -11.45 18.00 -9.05
CA GLN A 113 -11.67 19.39 -8.65
C GLN A 113 -10.34 20.12 -8.59
N ASP A 114 -10.22 21.22 -9.29
CA ASP A 114 -9.00 22.02 -9.36
C ASP A 114 -8.56 22.55 -8.00
N VAL A 115 -7.26 22.68 -7.82
CA VAL A 115 -6.68 23.26 -6.60
C VAL A 115 -7.06 24.74 -6.50
N PRO A 116 -7.64 25.23 -5.38
CA PRO A 116 -7.96 26.63 -5.19
C PRO A 116 -6.75 27.55 -5.35
N SER A 117 -6.97 28.77 -5.87
CA SER A 117 -5.89 29.75 -6.11
C SER A 117 -5.09 30.11 -4.84
N SER A 118 -5.71 30.09 -3.68
CA SER A 118 -5.05 30.28 -2.37
C SER A 118 -4.01 29.20 -2.05
N LEU A 119 -4.24 27.97 -2.48
CA LEU A 119 -3.34 26.83 -2.28
C LEU A 119 -2.39 26.64 -3.46
N SER A 120 -2.79 27.01 -4.69
CA SER A 120 -1.93 26.88 -5.85
C SER A 120 -0.67 27.75 -5.76
N ALA A 121 -0.73 28.89 -5.06
CA ALA A 121 0.43 29.73 -4.77
C ALA A 121 1.45 29.06 -3.83
N LEU A 122 1.02 28.09 -3.03
CA LEU A 122 1.87 27.31 -2.12
C LEU A 122 2.30 25.95 -2.71
N TYR A 123 1.80 25.65 -3.90
CA TYR A 123 2.02 24.37 -4.57
C TYR A 123 3.49 24.25 -5.00
N PRO A 124 4.23 23.24 -4.56
CA PRO A 124 5.62 23.07 -4.97
C PRO A 124 5.70 22.76 -6.47
N GLU A 125 6.46 23.51 -7.24
CA GLU A 125 6.61 23.30 -8.68
C GLU A 125 7.23 21.92 -9.02
N GLN A 126 8.13 21.44 -8.17
CA GLN A 126 8.83 20.18 -8.37
C GLN A 126 8.64 19.25 -7.17
N TRP A 127 8.70 17.97 -7.42
CA TRP A 127 8.76 17.00 -6.34
C TRP A 127 10.07 17.15 -5.56
N PRO A 128 10.02 17.17 -4.22
CA PRO A 128 11.23 17.38 -3.41
C PRO A 128 12.18 16.18 -3.44
N TYR A 129 11.73 15.03 -3.93
CA TYR A 129 12.53 13.82 -4.06
C TYR A 129 12.50 13.32 -5.51
N PRO A 130 13.59 12.72 -6.02
CA PRO A 130 13.61 12.15 -7.35
C PRO A 130 12.70 10.92 -7.43
N PHE A 131 11.88 10.85 -8.48
CA PHE A 131 11.15 9.63 -8.82
C PHE A 131 12.03 8.77 -9.73
N SER A 132 12.32 7.55 -9.26
CA SER A 132 13.00 6.55 -10.07
C SER A 132 12.09 5.33 -10.24
N PRO A 133 11.69 5.00 -11.47
CA PRO A 133 10.92 3.78 -11.71
C PRO A 133 11.75 2.55 -11.36
N VAL A 134 11.08 1.51 -10.86
CA VAL A 134 11.73 0.24 -10.53
C VAL A 134 12.33 -0.37 -11.80
N LYS A 135 13.62 -0.65 -11.77
CA LYS A 135 14.31 -1.33 -12.87
C LYS A 135 14.39 -2.82 -12.57
N ILE A 136 14.00 -3.62 -13.56
CA ILE A 136 13.99 -5.08 -13.46
C ILE A 136 15.29 -5.64 -14.05
N LYS A 137 16.02 -6.44 -13.26
CA LYS A 137 17.29 -7.08 -13.69
C LYS A 137 17.13 -8.55 -14.08
N ALA A 138 16.10 -9.23 -13.54
CA ALA A 138 15.93 -10.66 -13.79
C ALA A 138 14.44 -11.07 -13.70
N PHE A 139 14.15 -12.26 -14.24
CA PHE A 139 12.83 -12.90 -14.18
C PHE A 139 12.98 -14.35 -13.71
N LYS A 140 12.10 -14.77 -12.79
CA LYS A 140 12.06 -16.13 -12.27
C LYS A 140 10.63 -16.67 -12.37
N PRO A 141 10.38 -17.67 -13.24
CA PRO A 141 9.03 -18.19 -13.48
C PRO A 141 8.39 -18.80 -12.24
N LYS A 142 9.20 -19.49 -11.44
CA LYS A 142 8.77 -20.10 -10.18
C LYS A 142 9.89 -20.08 -9.17
N ALA A 143 9.57 -19.76 -7.91
CA ALA A 143 10.47 -19.89 -6.77
C ALA A 143 9.70 -20.47 -5.58
N ARG A 144 10.29 -21.45 -4.89
CA ARG A 144 9.75 -21.99 -3.64
C ARG A 144 10.44 -21.32 -2.47
N ILE A 145 9.67 -20.72 -1.59
CA ILE A 145 10.15 -19.84 -0.53
C ILE A 145 9.60 -20.30 0.81
N LEU A 146 10.47 -20.34 1.81
CA LEU A 146 10.08 -20.40 3.20
C LEU A 146 9.94 -18.97 3.73
N LEU A 147 8.70 -18.52 3.96
CA LEU A 147 8.42 -17.22 4.56
C LEU A 147 8.72 -17.26 6.06
N LEU A 148 9.43 -16.25 6.54
CA LEU A 148 9.86 -16.13 7.93
C LEU A 148 9.20 -14.97 8.65
N ALA A 149 8.92 -13.87 7.93
CA ALA A 149 8.32 -12.67 8.50
C ALA A 149 7.54 -11.88 7.44
N ASP A 150 6.71 -10.94 7.90
CA ASP A 150 6.08 -9.91 7.08
C ASP A 150 6.39 -8.52 7.64
N ASP A 151 6.47 -7.57 6.73
CA ASP A 151 6.55 -6.14 7.02
C ASP A 151 5.38 -5.43 6.33
N PRO A 152 4.23 -5.30 7.03
CA PRO A 152 3.02 -4.74 6.45
C PRO A 152 3.16 -3.25 6.09
N ASP A 153 4.09 -2.53 6.72
CA ASP A 153 4.31 -1.10 6.43
C ASP A 153 4.97 -0.89 5.06
N TYR A 154 5.77 -1.86 4.63
CA TYR A 154 6.39 -1.87 3.31
C TYR A 154 5.69 -2.79 2.32
N ALA A 155 4.65 -3.51 2.73
CA ALA A 155 4.02 -4.58 1.97
C ALA A 155 5.04 -5.60 1.46
N GLN A 156 5.93 -6.02 2.34
CA GLN A 156 7.01 -6.95 2.05
C GLN A 156 6.91 -8.19 2.92
N LEU A 157 7.24 -9.32 2.32
CA LEU A 157 7.52 -10.56 3.03
C LEU A 157 9.01 -10.80 3.03
N ILE A 158 9.49 -11.43 4.08
CA ILE A 158 10.88 -11.85 4.22
C ILE A 158 10.90 -13.38 4.23
N GLY A 159 11.74 -13.97 3.40
CA GLY A 159 11.85 -15.41 3.30
C GLY A 159 13.19 -15.87 2.80
N ARG A 160 13.31 -17.19 2.57
CA ARG A 160 14.51 -17.83 2.00
C ARG A 160 14.10 -18.70 0.81
N ASP A 161 14.84 -18.57 -0.27
CA ASP A 161 14.65 -19.41 -1.46
C ASP A 161 15.18 -20.82 -1.16
N GLU A 162 14.42 -21.86 -1.53
CA GLU A 162 14.83 -23.27 -1.35
C GLU A 162 16.18 -23.57 -1.99
N ASN A 163 16.50 -22.94 -3.12
CA ASN A 163 17.75 -23.15 -3.83
C ASN A 163 18.93 -22.34 -3.26
N TYR A 164 18.63 -21.29 -2.47
CA TYR A 164 19.64 -20.40 -1.87
C TYR A 164 19.25 -20.06 -0.43
N PRO A 165 19.24 -21.07 0.47
CA PRO A 165 18.67 -20.90 1.83
C PRO A 165 19.54 -20.01 2.73
N GLU A 166 20.76 -19.72 2.35
CA GLU A 166 21.67 -18.85 3.12
C GLU A 166 21.29 -17.38 3.04
N GLU A 167 20.61 -16.98 1.95
CA GLU A 167 20.28 -15.59 1.70
C GLU A 167 18.81 -15.29 2.04
N SER A 168 18.60 -14.22 2.80
CA SER A 168 17.25 -13.68 3.00
C SER A 168 16.84 -12.85 1.80
N ILE A 169 15.66 -13.11 1.28
CA ILE A 169 15.07 -12.36 0.18
C ILE A 169 13.87 -11.55 0.66
N LYS A 170 13.62 -10.43 -0.02
CA LYS A 170 12.43 -9.61 0.15
C LYS A 170 11.46 -9.88 -0.99
N ILE A 171 10.18 -9.97 -0.67
CA ILE A 171 9.11 -10.24 -1.63
C ILE A 171 8.07 -9.14 -1.46
N GLN A 172 7.81 -8.38 -2.49
CA GLN A 172 6.82 -7.30 -2.46
C GLN A 172 5.45 -7.81 -2.91
N TYR A 173 4.42 -7.46 -2.14
CA TYR A 173 3.01 -7.70 -2.46
C TYR A 173 2.23 -6.38 -2.55
N ASN A 174 0.94 -6.43 -2.91
CA ASN A 174 0.11 -5.26 -3.18
C ASN A 174 0.70 -4.30 -4.24
N ILE A 175 1.37 -4.88 -5.24
CA ILE A 175 1.88 -4.12 -6.38
C ILE A 175 0.73 -3.84 -7.33
N PRO A 176 0.41 -2.57 -7.66
CA PRO A 176 -0.64 -2.22 -8.60
C PRO A 176 -0.50 -2.96 -9.94
N GLU A 177 -1.62 -3.45 -10.47
CA GLU A 177 -1.72 -4.18 -11.75
C GLU A 177 -0.91 -5.48 -11.84
N ARG A 178 -0.38 -5.97 -10.71
CA ARG A 178 0.44 -7.17 -10.69
C ARG A 178 -0.02 -8.22 -9.68
N ASN A 179 -0.06 -7.86 -8.40
CA ASN A 179 -0.41 -8.80 -7.33
C ASN A 179 -1.21 -8.12 -6.21
N GLU A 180 -2.12 -7.22 -6.57
CA GLU A 180 -2.98 -6.59 -5.58
C GLU A 180 -3.76 -7.63 -4.79
N ASN A 181 -3.67 -7.51 -3.48
CA ASN A 181 -4.46 -8.31 -2.56
C ASN A 181 -4.89 -7.44 -1.37
N PHE A 182 -6.15 -7.09 -1.35
CA PHE A 182 -6.71 -6.21 -0.34
C PHE A 182 -7.49 -6.95 0.73
N ASN A 183 -7.97 -8.17 0.42
CA ASN A 183 -8.73 -8.98 1.36
C ASN A 183 -8.85 -10.45 0.88
N PRO A 184 -8.40 -11.47 1.64
CA PRO A 184 -7.68 -11.32 2.91
C PRO A 184 -6.27 -10.79 2.69
N SER A 185 -5.78 -9.98 3.63
CA SER A 185 -4.39 -9.55 3.62
C SER A 185 -3.43 -10.69 3.96
N ILE A 186 -2.17 -10.56 3.57
CA ILE A 186 -1.10 -11.50 4.00
C ILE A 186 -1.05 -11.59 5.54
N HIS A 187 -1.32 -10.49 6.24
CA HIS A 187 -1.41 -10.46 7.69
C HIS A 187 -2.51 -11.40 8.23
N ALA A 188 -3.70 -11.43 7.61
CA ALA A 188 -4.76 -12.35 7.99
C ALA A 188 -4.36 -13.81 7.78
N ILE A 189 -3.62 -14.11 6.70
CA ILE A 189 -3.08 -15.44 6.42
C ILE A 189 -2.08 -15.85 7.49
N LYS A 190 -1.20 -14.96 7.92
CA LYS A 190 -0.27 -15.18 9.03
C LYS A 190 -0.99 -15.55 10.34
N LEU A 191 -2.11 -14.89 10.65
CA LEU A 191 -2.90 -15.20 11.83
C LEU A 191 -3.51 -16.60 11.79
N ILE A 192 -3.79 -17.12 10.60
CA ILE A 192 -4.39 -18.45 10.40
C ILE A 192 -3.31 -19.54 10.42
N PHE A 193 -2.25 -19.38 9.67
CA PHE A 193 -1.21 -20.41 9.44
C PHE A 193 0.04 -20.22 10.31
N GLY A 194 0.32 -19.00 10.73
CA GLY A 194 1.59 -18.66 11.40
C GLY A 194 2.78 -18.58 10.42
N PHE A 195 3.95 -18.33 10.98
CA PHE A 195 5.24 -18.46 10.30
C PHE A 195 6.09 -19.50 11.05
N PRO A 196 6.97 -20.25 10.37
CA PRO A 196 7.27 -20.21 8.94
C PRO A 196 6.17 -20.80 8.05
N LEU A 197 6.07 -20.31 6.82
CA LEU A 197 5.05 -20.71 5.85
C LEU A 197 5.69 -20.95 4.48
N VAL A 198 5.40 -22.08 3.84
CA VAL A 198 5.91 -22.39 2.51
C VAL A 198 5.02 -21.76 1.45
N VAL A 199 5.62 -21.06 0.47
CA VAL A 199 4.90 -20.48 -0.66
C VAL A 199 5.63 -20.76 -1.98
N ASN A 200 4.89 -20.78 -3.08
CA ASN A 200 5.45 -20.65 -4.41
C ASN A 200 5.20 -19.23 -4.92
N LEU A 201 6.24 -18.56 -5.33
CA LEU A 201 6.17 -17.32 -6.10
C LEU A 201 6.09 -17.69 -7.57
N ILE A 202 5.15 -17.07 -8.28
CA ILE A 202 4.92 -17.32 -9.71
C ILE A 202 5.22 -16.02 -10.47
N ASP A 203 5.94 -16.17 -11.60
CA ASP A 203 6.29 -15.07 -12.51
C ASP A 203 6.86 -13.86 -11.78
N SER A 204 7.94 -14.07 -11.05
CA SER A 204 8.61 -13.02 -10.27
C SER A 204 9.57 -12.20 -11.13
N GLU A 205 9.35 -10.90 -11.18
CA GLU A 205 10.38 -9.94 -11.55
C GLU A 205 11.30 -9.69 -10.34
N ILE A 206 12.60 -9.56 -10.59
CA ILE A 206 13.58 -9.23 -9.56
C ILE A 206 14.20 -7.88 -9.93
N ASP A 207 14.09 -6.91 -9.05
CA ASP A 207 14.63 -5.58 -9.29
C ASP A 207 16.14 -5.49 -9.01
N GLU A 208 16.74 -4.32 -9.23
CA GLU A 208 18.17 -4.08 -9.03
C GLU A 208 18.60 -4.30 -7.56
N GLU A 209 17.67 -4.13 -6.60
CA GLU A 209 17.90 -4.35 -5.17
C GLU A 209 17.73 -5.83 -4.75
N GLY A 210 17.32 -6.69 -5.68
CA GLY A 210 17.08 -8.11 -5.41
C GLY A 210 15.71 -8.41 -4.80
N VAL A 211 14.77 -7.46 -4.83
CA VAL A 211 13.41 -7.66 -4.32
C VAL A 211 12.59 -8.44 -5.36
N TYR A 212 11.98 -9.51 -4.92
CA TYR A 212 11.08 -10.34 -5.74
C TYR A 212 9.71 -9.68 -5.83
N ARG A 213 9.21 -9.53 -7.03
CA ARG A 213 7.92 -8.93 -7.36
C ARG A 213 7.07 -9.97 -8.12
N PRO A 214 6.47 -10.95 -7.42
CA PRO A 214 5.72 -12.02 -8.07
C PRO A 214 4.42 -11.52 -8.67
N ARG A 215 3.93 -12.24 -9.67
CA ARG A 215 2.58 -12.05 -10.20
C ARG A 215 1.52 -12.73 -9.32
N ALA A 216 1.89 -13.87 -8.74
CA ALA A 216 1.02 -14.57 -7.80
C ALA A 216 1.86 -15.23 -6.68
N ILE A 217 1.25 -15.39 -5.52
CA ILE A 217 1.81 -16.11 -4.37
C ILE A 217 0.85 -17.26 -4.06
N VAL A 218 1.33 -18.50 -4.22
CA VAL A 218 0.59 -19.72 -3.85
C VAL A 218 1.02 -20.12 -2.45
N ILE A 219 0.08 -20.10 -1.53
CA ILE A 219 0.32 -20.37 -0.11
C ILE A 219 0.12 -21.85 0.16
N GLU A 220 1.01 -22.44 0.95
CA GLU A 220 1.01 -23.86 1.28
C GLU A 220 0.77 -24.75 0.03
N PRO A 221 1.64 -24.70 -0.98
CA PRO A 221 1.43 -25.33 -2.29
C PRO A 221 1.36 -26.86 -2.21
N ASP A 222 1.78 -27.46 -1.10
CA ASP A 222 1.75 -28.91 -0.87
C ASP A 222 0.52 -29.34 -0.05
N TYR A 223 -0.35 -28.41 0.31
CA TYR A 223 -1.58 -28.74 1.03
C TYR A 223 -2.55 -29.47 0.07
N LEU A 224 -2.79 -30.72 0.38
CA LEU A 224 -3.74 -31.54 -0.39
C LEU A 224 -5.16 -31.29 0.14
N MET A 225 -6.00 -30.70 -0.69
CA MET A 225 -7.42 -30.55 -0.43
C MET A 225 -8.17 -31.72 -1.02
N ASP A 226 -9.01 -32.37 -0.23
CA ASP A 226 -9.88 -33.41 -0.78
C ASP A 226 -11.04 -32.77 -1.58
N VAL A 227 -11.51 -33.50 -2.59
CA VAL A 227 -12.57 -33.03 -3.52
C VAL A 227 -13.87 -32.73 -2.77
N SER A 228 -14.16 -33.45 -1.69
CA SER A 228 -15.36 -33.26 -0.87
C SER A 228 -15.32 -31.93 -0.14
N ALA A 229 -14.15 -31.52 0.39
CA ALA A 229 -13.95 -30.23 1.03
C ALA A 229 -14.11 -29.08 0.04
N ILE A 230 -13.60 -29.23 -1.20
CA ILE A 230 -13.79 -28.25 -2.27
C ILE A 230 -15.28 -28.15 -2.63
N ALA A 231 -15.97 -29.29 -2.82
CA ALA A 231 -17.40 -29.31 -3.15
C ALA A 231 -18.25 -28.65 -2.07
N ALA A 232 -17.92 -28.86 -0.79
CA ALA A 232 -18.62 -28.24 0.34
C ALA A 232 -18.49 -26.70 0.34
N CYS A 233 -17.34 -26.16 -0.11
CA CYS A 233 -17.15 -24.70 -0.23
C CYS A 233 -18.09 -24.05 -1.25
N PHE A 234 -18.52 -24.80 -2.27
CA PHE A 234 -19.43 -24.30 -3.32
C PHE A 234 -20.91 -24.58 -3.04
N GLN A 235 -21.22 -25.50 -2.13
CA GLN A 235 -22.59 -25.83 -1.77
C GLN A 235 -23.22 -24.90 -0.74
N ASP A 236 -22.40 -24.32 0.12
CA ASP A 236 -22.83 -23.38 1.14
C ASP A 236 -22.47 -21.95 0.73
N ASN A 237 -23.47 -21.05 0.71
CA ASN A 237 -23.31 -19.61 0.50
C ASN A 237 -22.59 -18.94 1.70
N THR A 238 -21.56 -19.59 2.24
CA THR A 238 -20.86 -19.08 3.40
C THR A 238 -19.82 -18.02 3.02
N SER A 239 -19.82 -16.95 3.76
CA SER A 239 -18.85 -15.86 3.62
C SER A 239 -17.39 -16.24 3.98
N ASN A 240 -17.17 -17.48 4.43
CA ASN A 240 -15.86 -17.98 4.86
C ASN A 240 -15.55 -19.39 4.33
N PRO A 241 -15.12 -19.53 3.07
CA PRO A 241 -14.74 -20.81 2.49
C PRO A 241 -13.56 -21.48 3.22
N TRP A 242 -12.70 -20.72 3.88
CA TRP A 242 -11.57 -21.22 4.65
C TRP A 242 -11.98 -22.08 5.83
N GLY A 243 -13.14 -21.80 6.43
CA GLY A 243 -13.68 -22.57 7.55
C GLY A 243 -13.97 -24.04 7.19
N PHE A 244 -14.21 -24.36 5.93
CA PHE A 244 -14.41 -25.72 5.43
C PHE A 244 -13.11 -26.40 5.05
N LEU A 245 -12.17 -25.64 4.48
CA LEU A 245 -10.87 -26.17 4.06
C LEU A 245 -9.94 -26.51 5.20
N LEU A 246 -10.11 -25.84 6.36
CA LEU A 246 -9.25 -25.99 7.54
C LEU A 246 -9.85 -26.86 8.65
N LYS A 247 -11.08 -27.36 8.48
CA LYS A 247 -11.65 -28.33 9.41
C LYS A 247 -10.98 -29.70 9.18
N LYS A 248 -9.97 -29.96 9.96
CA LYS A 248 -9.51 -31.32 10.31
C LYS A 248 -9.64 -31.53 11.79
#